data_e554c680d6232745783afbc24bb689aa
#
_entry.id   e554c680d6232745783afbc24bb689aa
#
_cell.length_a   1.000
_cell.length_b   1.000
_cell.length_c   1.000
_cell.angle_alpha   90.00
_cell.angle_beta   90.00
_cell.angle_gamma   90.00
#
_symmetry.space_group_name_H-M   'P 1'
#
loop_
_entity.id
_entity.type
_entity.pdbx_description
1 polymer ?
#
loop_
_entity_poly.entity_id
_entity_poly.type
_entity_poly.pdbx_seq_one_letter_code
_entity_poly.pdbx_strand_id
1 'polypeptide(L)'
;MNAPLRITYPTGWLLAVANTDAIAVRGRARAELVGAGDVLLLDVAGPSVATLARPGRFARFMNLLRHLSTDQAADLIVYEGARAAGRTVLAVRGLSEDQRRALADAWKGEGLHFINYFGGVTSEDWGIWRGPILPELPSWVWR
;
A
#
# COMPACT_ATOMS: atom_id res chain seq x y z
N MET A 1 -31.77 0.12 -3.91
CA MET A 1 -31.06 -1.14 -3.73
C MET A 1 -29.67 -0.83 -3.15
N ASN A 2 -29.43 -1.33 -2.00
CA ASN A 2 -28.13 -1.13 -1.40
C ASN A 2 -27.14 -2.05 -2.06
N ALA A 3 -26.16 -1.46 -2.70
CA ALA A 3 -24.98 -2.21 -3.03
C ALA A 3 -24.49 -2.87 -1.72
N PRO A 4 -24.15 -4.16 -1.74
CA PRO A 4 -23.55 -4.76 -0.58
C PRO A 4 -22.40 -3.87 -0.14
N LEU A 5 -22.19 -3.77 1.16
CA LEU A 5 -21.04 -3.09 1.72
C LEU A 5 -19.80 -3.60 0.99
N ARG A 6 -19.44 -2.89 -0.05
CA ARG A 6 -18.18 -3.17 -0.71
C ARG A 6 -17.10 -2.76 0.25
N ILE A 7 -16.37 -3.73 0.67
CA ILE A 7 -15.12 -3.49 1.34
C ILE A 7 -14.31 -2.60 0.41
N THR A 8 -14.00 -1.43 0.88
CA THR A 8 -13.31 -0.46 0.05
C THR A 8 -11.82 -0.67 0.19
N TYR A 9 -11.34 -1.68 -0.50
CA TYR A 9 -9.91 -1.87 -0.68
C TYR A 9 -9.38 -0.91 -1.76
N PRO A 10 -8.09 -0.61 -1.75
CA PRO A 10 -7.47 0.13 -2.83
C PRO A 10 -7.30 -0.75 -4.07
N THR A 11 -8.41 -1.19 -4.65
CA THR A 11 -8.43 -2.10 -5.78
C THR A 11 -7.72 -1.53 -7.01
N GLY A 12 -6.81 -2.30 -7.58
CA GLY A 12 -6.03 -1.88 -8.72
C GLY A 12 -4.77 -1.09 -8.36
N TRP A 13 -4.46 -0.98 -7.09
CA TRP A 13 -3.29 -0.25 -6.62
C TRP A 13 -2.16 -1.19 -6.23
N LEU A 14 -0.95 -0.83 -6.63
CA LEU A 14 0.29 -1.43 -6.15
C LEU A 14 0.86 -0.52 -5.07
N LEU A 15 1.10 -1.07 -3.89
CA LEU A 15 1.58 -0.31 -2.73
C LEU A 15 2.94 -0.81 -2.29
N ALA A 16 3.75 0.09 -1.75
CA ALA A 16 5.04 -0.24 -1.16
C ALA A 16 5.40 0.76 -0.07
N VAL A 17 6.33 0.39 0.80
CA VAL A 17 6.83 1.24 1.88
C VAL A 17 8.23 1.72 1.53
N ALA A 18 8.46 3.02 1.70
CA ALA A 18 9.76 3.65 1.60
C ALA A 18 10.19 4.12 2.99
N ASN A 19 11.37 3.70 3.44
CA ASN A 19 11.86 4.05 4.78
C ASN A 19 12.34 5.50 4.88
N THR A 20 12.69 6.13 3.77
CA THR A 20 13.17 7.51 3.72
C THR A 20 12.52 8.26 2.57
N ASP A 21 12.55 9.58 2.65
CA ASP A 21 12.03 10.43 1.57
C ASP A 21 12.83 10.24 0.28
N ALA A 22 14.13 10.05 0.37
CA ALA A 22 14.97 9.82 -0.81
C ALA A 22 14.56 8.54 -1.54
N ILE A 23 14.26 7.46 -0.81
CA ILE A 23 13.77 6.21 -1.40
C ILE A 23 12.40 6.44 -2.02
N ALA A 24 11.53 7.19 -1.36
CA ALA A 24 10.20 7.50 -1.88
C ALA A 24 10.28 8.25 -3.22
N VAL A 25 11.17 9.23 -3.33
CA VAL A 25 11.37 10.00 -4.56
C VAL A 25 11.86 9.09 -5.69
N ARG A 26 12.82 8.21 -5.41
CA ARG A 26 13.31 7.26 -6.41
C ARG A 26 12.23 6.26 -6.82
N GLY A 27 11.44 5.79 -5.86
CA GLY A 27 10.31 4.89 -6.13
C GLY A 27 9.28 5.53 -7.05
N ARG A 28 8.97 6.80 -6.82
CA ARG A 28 8.09 7.57 -7.68
C ARG A 28 8.62 7.69 -9.10
N ALA A 29 9.92 8.01 -9.23
CA ALA A 29 10.54 8.12 -10.53
C ALA A 29 10.47 6.81 -11.32
N ARG A 30 10.66 5.67 -10.65
CA ARG A 30 10.50 4.36 -11.29
C ARG A 30 9.08 4.11 -11.76
N ALA A 31 8.09 4.51 -10.96
CA ALA A 31 6.69 4.37 -11.34
C ALA A 31 6.35 5.21 -12.58
N GLU A 32 6.85 6.42 -12.65
CA GLU A 32 6.64 7.30 -13.80
C GLU A 32 7.30 6.72 -15.05
N LEU A 33 8.49 6.13 -14.93
CA LEU A 33 9.21 5.52 -16.05
C LEU A 33 8.46 4.34 -16.67
N VAL A 34 7.74 3.54 -15.85
CA VAL A 34 6.97 2.42 -16.40
C VAL A 34 5.61 2.84 -16.93
N GLY A 35 5.25 4.12 -16.81
CA GLY A 35 4.02 4.66 -17.38
C GLY A 35 2.81 4.57 -16.47
N ALA A 36 2.98 4.65 -15.16
CA ALA A 36 1.87 4.61 -14.22
C ALA A 36 0.84 5.72 -14.49
N GLY A 37 -0.44 5.39 -14.34
CA GLY A 37 -1.51 6.37 -14.49
C GLY A 37 -1.58 7.34 -13.32
N ASP A 38 -1.55 6.83 -12.10
CA ASP A 38 -1.56 7.62 -10.87
C ASP A 38 -0.45 7.16 -9.95
N VAL A 39 0.25 8.11 -9.35
CA VAL A 39 1.31 7.86 -8.36
C VAL A 39 1.06 8.76 -7.17
N LEU A 40 0.84 8.16 -6.00
CA LEU A 40 0.59 8.88 -4.76
C LEU A 40 1.66 8.53 -3.73
N LEU A 41 2.10 9.55 -3.00
CA LEU A 41 2.96 9.39 -1.82
C LEU A 41 2.14 9.72 -0.59
N LEU A 42 1.96 8.73 0.28
CA LEU A 42 1.16 8.85 1.48
C LEU A 42 2.09 8.85 2.69
N ASP A 43 2.13 9.97 3.40
CA ASP A 43 2.94 10.12 4.61
C ASP A 43 2.07 10.48 5.82
N VAL A 44 2.69 10.70 6.96
CA VAL A 44 1.96 10.98 8.20
C VAL A 44 1.15 12.29 8.11
N ALA A 45 1.58 13.25 7.30
CA ALA A 45 0.92 14.54 7.14
C ALA A 45 -0.15 14.53 6.04
N GLY A 46 -0.16 13.51 5.19
CA GLY A 46 -1.05 13.41 4.05
C GLY A 46 -2.25 12.51 4.29
N PRO A 47 -2.98 12.17 3.22
CA PRO A 47 -4.13 11.28 3.32
C PRO A 47 -3.70 9.87 3.70
N SER A 48 -4.60 9.15 4.39
CA SER A 48 -4.35 7.77 4.76
C SER A 48 -4.55 6.81 3.57
N VAL A 49 -4.09 5.57 3.73
CA VAL A 49 -4.30 4.53 2.71
C VAL A 49 -5.79 4.31 2.46
N ALA A 50 -6.63 4.49 3.46
CA ALA A 50 -8.07 4.36 3.32
C ALA A 50 -8.67 5.31 2.29
N THR A 51 -8.05 6.48 2.05
CA THR A 51 -8.53 7.43 1.05
C THR A 51 -8.40 6.93 -0.38
N LEU A 52 -7.54 5.95 -0.63
CA LEU A 52 -7.42 5.31 -1.95
C LEU A 52 -8.69 4.55 -2.29
N ALA A 53 -9.34 4.00 -1.28
CA ALA A 53 -10.55 3.23 -1.46
C ALA A 53 -11.77 4.14 -1.50
N ARG A 54 -11.89 5.06 -0.53
CA ARG A 54 -13.04 5.94 -0.43
C ARG A 54 -12.74 7.16 0.43
N PRO A 55 -12.54 8.34 -0.16
CA PRO A 55 -12.22 9.56 0.59
C PRO A 55 -13.25 9.85 1.68
N GLY A 56 -12.79 10.31 2.83
CA GLY A 56 -13.64 10.71 3.93
C GLY A 56 -14.30 9.59 4.73
N ARG A 57 -13.92 8.33 4.50
CA ARG A 57 -14.54 7.16 5.13
C ARG A 57 -13.60 6.37 6.03
N PHE A 58 -12.63 7.02 6.62
CA PHE A 58 -11.61 6.35 7.42
C PHE A 58 -12.20 5.55 8.59
N ALA A 59 -13.10 6.16 9.36
CA ALA A 59 -13.72 5.49 10.51
C ALA A 59 -14.49 4.24 10.09
N ARG A 60 -15.20 4.31 8.98
CA ARG A 60 -15.97 3.20 8.43
C ARG A 60 -15.06 2.10 7.92
N PHE A 61 -13.96 2.48 7.29
CA PHE A 61 -12.93 1.55 6.84
C PHE A 61 -12.33 0.79 8.02
N MET A 62 -11.94 1.48 9.09
CA MET A 62 -11.39 0.85 10.28
C MET A 62 -12.38 -0.09 10.95
N ASN A 63 -13.66 0.27 10.95
CA ASN A 63 -14.70 -0.59 11.50
C ASN A 63 -14.85 -1.89 10.68
N LEU A 64 -14.75 -1.79 9.37
CA LEU A 64 -14.77 -2.94 8.48
C LEU A 64 -13.58 -3.87 8.71
N LEU A 65 -12.39 -3.32 8.93
CA LEU A 65 -11.18 -4.11 9.19
C LEU A 65 -11.34 -5.05 10.39
N ARG A 66 -12.13 -4.65 11.39
CA ARG A 66 -12.39 -5.48 12.57
C ARG A 66 -13.16 -6.76 12.26
N HIS A 67 -13.91 -6.75 11.16
CA HIS A 67 -14.76 -7.87 10.77
C HIS A 67 -14.19 -8.69 9.63
N LEU A 68 -13.02 -8.32 9.12
CA LEU A 68 -12.40 -8.96 7.99
C LEU A 68 -11.19 -9.77 8.41
N SER A 69 -11.25 -11.08 8.13
CA SER A 69 -10.10 -11.98 8.25
C SER A 69 -9.54 -12.22 6.85
N THR A 70 -9.11 -11.16 6.16
CA THR A 70 -8.57 -11.27 4.81
C THR A 70 -7.15 -10.74 4.76
N ASP A 71 -6.37 -11.27 3.83
CA ASP A 71 -5.00 -10.83 3.60
C ASP A 71 -4.95 -9.33 3.29
N GLN A 72 -5.95 -8.82 2.57
CA GLN A 72 -6.00 -7.40 2.23
C GLN A 72 -6.16 -6.51 3.45
N ALA A 73 -7.00 -6.90 4.40
CA ALA A 73 -7.20 -6.15 5.63
C ALA A 73 -5.91 -6.12 6.46
N ALA A 74 -5.24 -7.25 6.59
CA ALA A 74 -3.97 -7.35 7.29
C ALA A 74 -2.91 -6.45 6.65
N ASP A 75 -2.79 -6.48 5.33
CA ASP A 75 -1.82 -5.65 4.61
C ASP A 75 -2.10 -4.15 4.79
N LEU A 76 -3.37 -3.74 4.75
CA LEU A 76 -3.74 -2.35 4.95
C LEU A 76 -3.37 -1.84 6.35
N ILE A 77 -3.50 -2.70 7.37
CA ILE A 77 -3.07 -2.36 8.73
C ILE A 77 -1.56 -2.06 8.76
N VAL A 78 -0.77 -2.84 8.04
CA VAL A 78 0.67 -2.64 7.97
C VAL A 78 1.00 -1.30 7.30
N TYR A 79 0.36 -0.98 6.18
CA TYR A 79 0.59 0.30 5.50
C TYR A 79 0.19 1.49 6.37
N GLU A 80 -0.93 1.43 7.05
CA GLU A 80 -1.34 2.50 7.96
C GLU A 80 -0.37 2.63 9.14
N GLY A 81 0.10 1.52 9.68
CA GLY A 81 1.11 1.53 10.75
C GLY A 81 2.44 2.13 10.28
N ALA A 82 2.89 1.79 9.10
CA ALA A 82 4.11 2.35 8.53
C ALA A 82 3.98 3.86 8.33
N ARG A 83 2.85 4.31 7.80
CA ARG A 83 2.56 5.73 7.62
C ARG A 83 2.55 6.47 8.96
N ALA A 84 1.88 5.90 9.95
CA ALA A 84 1.82 6.48 11.29
C ALA A 84 3.20 6.56 11.96
N ALA A 85 4.09 5.64 11.62
CA ALA A 85 5.47 5.62 12.10
C ALA A 85 6.41 6.56 11.31
N GLY A 86 5.87 7.37 10.42
CA GLY A 86 6.65 8.34 9.66
C GLY A 86 7.25 7.82 8.36
N ARG A 87 6.91 6.61 7.93
CA ARG A 87 7.32 6.09 6.63
C ARG A 87 6.38 6.60 5.54
N THR A 88 6.87 6.61 4.32
CA THR A 88 6.04 6.97 3.16
C THR A 88 5.55 5.71 2.48
N VAL A 89 4.24 5.66 2.22
CA VAL A 89 3.65 4.59 1.41
C VAL A 89 3.46 5.12 0.00
N LEU A 90 4.02 4.40 -0.98
CA LEU A 90 3.77 4.69 -2.39
C LEU A 90 2.58 3.87 -2.85
N ALA A 91 1.69 4.52 -3.60
CA ALA A 91 0.54 3.85 -4.17
C ALA A 91 0.47 4.21 -5.66
N VAL A 92 0.40 3.19 -6.50
CA VAL A 92 0.47 3.33 -7.95
C VAL A 92 -0.67 2.57 -8.59
N ARG A 93 -1.30 3.17 -9.59
CA ARG A 93 -2.42 2.60 -10.32
C ARG A 93 -2.23 2.80 -11.83
N GLY A 94 -2.97 2.02 -12.61
CA GLY A 94 -2.96 2.17 -14.06
C GLY A 94 -1.84 1.41 -14.74
N LEU A 95 -1.42 0.28 -14.17
CA LEU A 95 -0.36 -0.56 -14.72
C LEU A 95 -0.92 -1.90 -15.22
N SER A 96 -0.37 -2.39 -16.32
CA SER A 96 -0.56 -3.78 -16.73
C SER A 96 0.18 -4.72 -15.78
N GLU A 97 -0.07 -6.02 -15.87
CA GLU A 97 0.63 -7.00 -15.05
C GLU A 97 2.15 -6.95 -15.27
N ASP A 98 2.59 -6.87 -16.53
CA ASP A 98 4.02 -6.79 -16.84
C ASP A 98 4.65 -5.51 -16.27
N GLN A 99 3.95 -4.39 -16.36
CA GLN A 99 4.42 -3.13 -15.79
C GLN A 99 4.50 -3.21 -14.26
N ARG A 100 3.52 -3.85 -13.61
CA ARG A 100 3.54 -4.05 -12.15
C ARG A 100 4.75 -4.88 -11.73
N ARG A 101 5.03 -5.97 -12.44
CA ARG A 101 6.19 -6.83 -12.14
C ARG A 101 7.50 -6.08 -12.32
N ALA A 102 7.64 -5.35 -13.42
CA ALA A 102 8.82 -4.55 -13.67
C ALA A 102 9.02 -3.48 -12.57
N LEU A 103 7.94 -2.82 -12.18
CA LEU A 103 8.01 -1.80 -11.13
C LEU A 103 8.34 -2.42 -9.77
N ALA A 104 7.74 -3.54 -9.42
CA ALA A 104 8.03 -4.21 -8.16
C ALA A 104 9.51 -4.59 -8.07
N ASP A 105 10.08 -5.12 -9.15
CA ASP A 105 11.51 -5.45 -9.18
C ASP A 105 12.39 -4.20 -9.06
N ALA A 106 12.05 -3.13 -9.76
CA ALA A 106 12.77 -1.86 -9.67
C ALA A 106 12.68 -1.27 -8.25
N TRP A 107 11.51 -1.34 -7.63
CA TRP A 107 11.30 -0.86 -6.28
C TRP A 107 12.14 -1.63 -5.26
N LYS A 108 12.24 -2.95 -5.39
CA LYS A 108 13.12 -3.74 -4.53
C LYS A 108 14.56 -3.28 -4.65
N GLY A 109 15.01 -3.00 -5.86
CA GLY A 109 16.36 -2.48 -6.11
C GLY A 109 16.61 -1.10 -5.51
N GLU A 110 15.57 -0.28 -5.38
CA GLU A 110 15.68 1.05 -4.75
C GLU A 110 15.52 1.02 -3.23
N GLY A 111 15.22 -0.13 -2.66
CA GLY A 111 15.05 -0.26 -1.21
C GLY A 111 13.61 -0.14 -0.71
N LEU A 112 12.63 -0.07 -1.59
CA LEU A 112 11.24 -0.19 -1.17
C LEU A 112 10.94 -1.63 -0.78
N HIS A 113 10.02 -1.79 0.14
CA HIS A 113 9.66 -3.10 0.67
C HIS A 113 8.17 -3.19 0.99
N PHE A 114 7.73 -4.34 1.45
CA PHE A 114 6.33 -4.66 1.71
C PHE A 114 5.46 -4.28 0.51
N ILE A 115 5.77 -4.90 -0.64
CA ILE A 115 5.13 -4.58 -1.92
C ILE A 115 3.96 -5.52 -2.13
N ASN A 116 2.76 -4.96 -2.25
CA ASN A 116 1.54 -5.74 -2.45
C ASN A 116 0.68 -5.11 -3.53
N TYR A 117 0.10 -5.95 -4.37
CA TYR A 117 -0.89 -5.53 -5.33
C TYR A 117 -2.29 -5.90 -4.81
N PHE A 118 -3.17 -4.91 -4.77
CA PHE A 118 -4.55 -5.11 -4.34
C PHE A 118 -5.42 -5.36 -5.55
N GLY A 119 -5.67 -6.64 -5.83
CA GLY A 119 -6.60 -7.07 -6.86
C GLY A 119 -8.05 -6.91 -6.40
N GLY A 120 -8.97 -7.58 -7.08
CA GLY A 120 -10.40 -7.45 -6.78
C GLY A 120 -10.82 -8.11 -5.47
N VAL A 121 -10.23 -9.25 -5.12
CA VAL A 121 -10.65 -10.09 -3.98
C VAL A 121 -9.54 -10.28 -2.97
N THR A 122 -8.32 -10.48 -3.43
CA THR A 122 -7.16 -10.75 -2.57
C THR A 122 -6.01 -9.80 -2.91
N SER A 123 -5.12 -9.61 -1.96
CA SER A 123 -3.84 -8.95 -2.24
C SER A 123 -2.81 -9.98 -2.69
N GLU A 124 -1.90 -9.55 -3.54
CA GLU A 124 -0.76 -10.35 -3.99
C GLU A 124 0.51 -9.80 -3.36
N ASP A 125 1.23 -10.66 -2.68
CA ASP A 125 2.48 -10.29 -2.01
C ASP A 125 3.65 -10.41 -2.99
N TRP A 126 4.23 -9.29 -3.36
CA TRP A 126 5.36 -9.23 -4.28
C TRP A 126 6.65 -8.76 -3.59
N GLY A 127 6.62 -8.51 -2.30
CA GLY A 127 7.80 -8.14 -1.52
C GLY A 127 7.51 -8.04 -0.05
N ILE A 128 8.31 -8.73 0.76
CA ILE A 128 8.14 -8.78 2.22
C ILE A 128 8.61 -7.50 2.89
N TRP A 129 8.25 -7.35 4.17
CA TRP A 129 8.75 -6.26 4.99
C TRP A 129 10.26 -6.39 5.20
N ARG A 130 10.99 -5.34 4.88
CA ARG A 130 12.44 -5.25 5.04
C ARG A 130 12.87 -4.01 5.80
N GLY A 131 11.93 -3.35 6.45
CA GLY A 131 12.22 -2.19 7.28
C GLY A 131 12.60 -2.58 8.69
N PRO A 132 12.84 -1.58 9.56
CA PRO A 132 13.09 -1.83 10.96
C PRO A 132 11.85 -2.36 11.66
N ILE A 133 12.05 -2.95 12.85
CA ILE A 133 10.95 -3.32 13.72
C ILE A 133 10.31 -2.04 14.25
N LEU A 134 9.04 -1.85 13.99
CA LEU A 134 8.30 -0.67 14.41
C LEU A 134 7.21 -1.07 15.42
N PRO A 135 7.13 -0.39 16.59
CA PRO A 135 6.10 -0.70 17.59
C PRO A 135 4.67 -0.55 17.06
N GLU A 136 4.48 0.30 16.06
CA GLU A 136 3.18 0.55 15.44
C GLU A 136 2.67 -0.61 14.60
N LEU A 137 3.54 -1.59 14.27
CA LEU A 137 3.19 -2.71 13.42
C LEU A 137 2.94 -3.99 14.23
N PRO A 138 2.04 -4.86 13.76
CA PRO A 138 1.87 -6.17 14.38
C PRO A 138 3.14 -7.01 14.25
N SER A 139 3.44 -7.81 15.26
CA SER A 139 4.68 -8.59 15.29
C SER A 139 4.80 -9.65 14.19
N TRP A 140 3.68 -10.05 13.59
CA TRP A 140 3.72 -11.05 12.52
C TRP A 140 4.35 -10.55 11.22
N VAL A 141 4.52 -9.23 11.08
CA VAL A 141 5.04 -8.60 9.84
C VAL A 141 6.47 -9.04 9.53
N TRP A 142 7.29 -9.28 10.56
CA TRP A 142 8.68 -9.64 10.39
C TRP A 142 9.01 -11.09 10.81
N ARG A 143 8.01 -11.90 10.85
CA ARG A 143 8.22 -13.33 11.12
C ARG A 143 8.41 -14.13 9.85
#